data_8ca3857008a87db48e9a1cc05830205f
#
_entry.id   8ca3857008a87db48e9a1cc05830205f
#
_cell.length_a   1.000
_cell.length_b   1.000
_cell.length_c   1.000
_cell.angle_alpha   90.00
_cell.angle_beta   90.00
_cell.angle_gamma   90.00
#
_symmetry.space_group_name_H-M   'P 1'
#
loop_
_entity.id
_entity.type
_entity.pdbx_description
1 polymer ?
#
loop_
_entity_poly.entity_id
_entity_poly.type
_entity_poly.pdbx_seq_one_letter_code
_entity_poly.pdbx_strand_id
1 'polypeptide(L)'
;GLSNSRLMVFFSESAGSSKLYEFQYDATQRTVNRIEVKAYQGNSYNTADGFADILNEVRQRAEALNYSLIIGAHGCGWSYADDWTNYPNRAKGSLDFGSESSSTQENEKPVMDVPTTFSFGDDPNLPLTRFFGSVKHDGYKMDVTTLAEGIRQSGMKMQYILFDACYMGNAEVAYELKDVTNYLIASSSEIMGRGIPYRSIWRSLNSSTPSYSGIVS
;
A
#
# COMPACT_ATOMS: atom_id res chain seq x y z
N GLY A 1 5.48 -10.90 -24.62
CA GLY A 1 4.15 -11.05 -24.08
C GLY A 1 4.19 -11.77 -22.74
N LEU A 2 3.18 -11.61 -21.96
CA LEU A 2 2.98 -12.31 -20.68
C LEU A 2 2.53 -13.75 -20.94
N SER A 3 3.35 -14.60 -21.56
CA SER A 3 2.90 -15.95 -21.96
C SER A 3 2.50 -16.82 -20.77
N ASN A 4 3.04 -16.51 -19.56
CA ASN A 4 2.81 -17.27 -18.33
C ASN A 4 2.35 -16.40 -17.15
N SER A 5 1.93 -15.16 -17.39
CA SER A 5 1.48 -14.24 -16.35
C SER A 5 0.13 -13.63 -16.70
N ARG A 6 -0.70 -13.41 -15.70
CA ARG A 6 -1.99 -12.72 -15.83
C ARG A 6 -1.94 -11.43 -15.04
N LEU A 7 -2.50 -10.38 -15.61
CA LEU A 7 -2.61 -9.08 -14.95
C LEU A 7 -4.06 -8.84 -14.54
N MET A 8 -4.27 -8.79 -13.24
CA MET A 8 -5.53 -8.41 -12.62
C MET A 8 -5.36 -7.01 -12.03
N VAL A 9 -6.32 -6.14 -12.22
CA VAL A 9 -6.29 -4.77 -11.68
C VAL A 9 -7.59 -4.49 -10.94
N PHE A 10 -7.48 -4.30 -9.64
CA PHE A 10 -8.56 -3.74 -8.85
C PHE A 10 -8.46 -2.22 -8.90
N PHE A 11 -9.50 -1.60 -9.38
CA PHE A 11 -9.54 -0.16 -9.58
C PHE A 11 -10.71 0.46 -8.80
N SER A 12 -10.40 1.37 -7.90
CA SER A 12 -11.40 2.16 -7.18
C SER A 12 -11.65 3.45 -7.97
N GLU A 13 -12.77 3.50 -8.70
CA GLU A 13 -13.09 4.59 -9.63
C GLU A 13 -13.68 5.80 -8.90
N SER A 14 -14.42 5.57 -7.82
CA SER A 14 -15.08 6.62 -7.05
C SER A 14 -15.51 6.12 -5.68
N ALA A 15 -16.03 7.03 -4.87
CA ALA A 15 -16.63 6.69 -3.58
C ALA A 15 -17.71 5.61 -3.74
N GLY A 16 -17.46 4.45 -3.19
CA GLY A 16 -18.41 3.34 -3.18
C GLY A 16 -18.54 2.58 -4.50
N SER A 17 -17.62 2.80 -5.48
CA SER A 17 -17.58 2.04 -6.72
C SER A 17 -16.15 1.58 -7.02
N SER A 18 -15.98 0.28 -7.15
CA SER A 18 -14.70 -0.35 -7.48
C SER A 18 -14.92 -1.55 -8.37
N LYS A 19 -13.93 -1.86 -9.21
CA LYS A 19 -14.02 -2.95 -10.16
C LYS A 19 -12.73 -3.73 -10.24
N LEU A 20 -12.86 -5.03 -10.42
CA LEU A 20 -11.77 -5.93 -10.75
C LEU A 20 -11.79 -6.18 -12.25
N TYR A 21 -10.66 -5.94 -12.89
CA TYR A 21 -10.45 -6.18 -14.31
C TYR A 21 -9.36 -7.20 -14.54
N GLU A 22 -9.49 -7.94 -15.62
CA GLU A 22 -8.41 -8.72 -16.20
C GLU A 22 -7.95 -8.06 -17.51
N PHE A 23 -6.64 -7.94 -17.69
CA PHE A 23 -6.05 -7.43 -18.92
C PHE A 23 -5.43 -8.57 -19.71
N GLN A 24 -5.92 -8.77 -20.94
CA GLN A 24 -5.47 -9.82 -21.83
C GLN A 24 -4.91 -9.21 -23.13
N TYR A 25 -3.73 -9.68 -23.53
CA TYR A 25 -3.15 -9.27 -24.80
C TYR A 25 -3.65 -10.18 -25.94
N ASP A 26 -4.29 -9.60 -26.94
CA ASP A 26 -4.63 -10.26 -28.20
C ASP A 26 -3.47 -10.11 -29.18
N ALA A 27 -2.75 -11.20 -29.42
CA ALA A 27 -1.61 -11.21 -30.32
C ALA A 27 -2.01 -11.04 -31.80
N THR A 28 -3.23 -11.42 -32.19
CA THR A 28 -3.74 -11.31 -33.56
C THR A 28 -4.05 -9.85 -33.87
N GLN A 29 -4.77 -9.18 -32.99
CA GLN A 29 -5.15 -7.79 -33.17
C GLN A 29 -4.10 -6.80 -32.65
N ARG A 30 -3.09 -7.29 -31.89
CA ARG A 30 -2.07 -6.49 -31.19
C ARG A 30 -2.67 -5.44 -30.24
N THR A 31 -3.77 -5.81 -29.61
CA THR A 31 -4.51 -4.95 -28.68
C THR A 31 -4.50 -5.55 -27.28
N VAL A 32 -4.78 -4.71 -26.29
CA VAL A 32 -5.00 -5.15 -24.90
C VAL A 32 -6.49 -5.03 -24.62
N ASN A 33 -7.13 -6.15 -24.33
CA ASN A 33 -8.52 -6.21 -23.94
C ASN A 33 -8.64 -6.08 -22.43
N ARG A 34 -9.52 -5.18 -21.98
CA ARG A 34 -9.90 -5.02 -20.58
C ARG A 34 -11.23 -5.73 -20.33
N ILE A 35 -11.20 -6.77 -19.54
CA ILE A 35 -12.37 -7.60 -19.21
C ILE A 35 -12.77 -7.28 -17.78
N GLU A 36 -14.00 -6.80 -17.56
CA GLU A 36 -14.56 -6.63 -16.23
C GLU A 36 -14.87 -8.01 -15.64
N VAL A 37 -14.26 -8.32 -14.50
CA VAL A 37 -14.45 -9.60 -13.78
C VAL A 37 -15.56 -9.45 -12.76
N LYS A 38 -15.50 -8.36 -11.95
CA LYS A 38 -16.47 -8.13 -10.88
C LYS A 38 -16.54 -6.64 -10.52
N ALA A 39 -17.74 -6.17 -10.26
CA ALA A 39 -18.00 -4.86 -9.66
C ALA A 39 -18.29 -4.99 -8.17
N TYR A 40 -17.78 -4.06 -7.38
CA TYR A 40 -17.95 -3.98 -5.94
C TYR A 40 -18.69 -2.70 -5.57
N GLN A 41 -19.53 -2.78 -4.57
CA GLN A 41 -20.25 -1.64 -4.02
C GLN A 41 -19.69 -1.31 -2.63
N GLY A 42 -19.58 -0.03 -2.32
CA GLY A 42 -19.05 0.42 -1.04
C GLY A 42 -17.52 0.33 -0.94
N ASN A 43 -17.01 0.53 0.27
CA ASN A 43 -15.58 0.60 0.58
C ASN A 43 -15.08 -0.67 1.29
N SER A 44 -15.75 -1.79 1.13
CA SER A 44 -15.39 -3.02 1.85
C SER A 44 -13.95 -3.47 1.58
N TYR A 45 -13.36 -3.05 0.47
CA TYR A 45 -11.98 -3.39 0.10
C TYR A 45 -10.91 -2.85 1.09
N ASN A 46 -11.23 -1.86 1.91
CA ASN A 46 -10.33 -1.33 2.94
C ASN A 46 -10.45 -2.06 4.29
N THR A 47 -11.20 -3.14 4.35
CA THR A 47 -11.27 -4.07 5.47
C THR A 47 -10.50 -5.36 5.12
N ALA A 48 -10.07 -6.10 6.14
CA ALA A 48 -9.36 -7.37 5.94
C ALA A 48 -10.22 -8.38 5.15
N ASP A 49 -11.47 -8.55 5.55
CA ASP A 49 -12.41 -9.47 4.90
C ASP A 49 -12.68 -9.07 3.44
N GLY A 50 -12.95 -7.80 3.21
CA GLY A 50 -13.23 -7.32 1.85
C GLY A 50 -12.02 -7.40 0.93
N PHE A 51 -10.81 -7.18 1.45
CA PHE A 51 -9.59 -7.38 0.69
C PHE A 51 -9.32 -8.88 0.41
N ALA A 52 -9.56 -9.74 1.39
CA ALA A 52 -9.47 -11.18 1.22
C ALA A 52 -10.45 -11.69 0.14
N ASP A 53 -11.66 -11.15 0.07
CA ASP A 53 -12.64 -11.48 -0.96
C ASP A 53 -12.14 -11.13 -2.36
N ILE A 54 -11.49 -9.97 -2.53
CA ILE A 54 -10.88 -9.58 -3.81
C ILE A 54 -9.77 -10.57 -4.19
N LEU A 55 -8.90 -10.91 -3.26
CA LEU A 55 -7.82 -11.86 -3.50
C LEU A 55 -8.34 -13.26 -3.84
N ASN A 56 -9.42 -13.70 -3.19
CA ASN A 56 -10.07 -14.97 -3.49
C ASN A 56 -10.68 -14.97 -4.91
N GLU A 57 -11.29 -13.86 -5.33
CA GLU A 57 -11.79 -13.69 -6.70
C GLU A 57 -10.65 -13.76 -7.72
N VAL A 58 -9.53 -13.09 -7.43
CA VAL A 58 -8.32 -13.16 -8.25
C VAL A 58 -7.82 -14.60 -8.37
N ARG A 59 -7.74 -15.34 -7.26
CA ARG A 59 -7.29 -16.73 -7.24
C ARG A 59 -8.20 -17.65 -8.05
N GLN A 60 -9.51 -17.51 -7.90
CA GLN A 60 -10.49 -18.30 -8.66
C GLN A 60 -10.39 -18.02 -10.17
N ARG A 61 -10.19 -16.77 -10.54
CA ARG A 61 -10.11 -16.34 -11.93
C ARG A 61 -8.76 -16.64 -12.58
N ALA A 62 -7.69 -16.59 -11.80
CA ALA A 62 -6.31 -16.67 -12.27
C ALA A 62 -5.46 -17.54 -11.33
N GLU A 63 -5.75 -18.84 -11.29
CA GLU A 63 -4.96 -19.77 -10.49
C GLU A 63 -3.50 -19.76 -10.98
N ALA A 64 -2.57 -19.62 -10.03
CA ALA A 64 -1.14 -19.49 -10.32
C ALA A 64 -0.28 -20.07 -9.20
N LEU A 65 0.96 -20.41 -9.54
CA LEU A 65 1.95 -20.86 -8.55
C LEU A 65 2.42 -19.75 -7.63
N ASN A 66 2.48 -18.52 -8.16
CA ASN A 66 2.94 -17.34 -7.43
C ASN A 66 2.04 -16.16 -7.73
N TYR A 67 1.80 -15.37 -6.69
CA TYR A 67 1.09 -14.10 -6.77
C TYR A 67 2.00 -12.97 -6.34
N SER A 68 1.84 -11.82 -6.94
CA SER A 68 2.52 -10.58 -6.55
C SER A 68 1.51 -9.45 -6.51
N LEU A 69 1.69 -8.54 -5.59
CA LEU A 69 0.79 -7.42 -5.37
C LEU A 69 1.52 -6.11 -5.63
N ILE A 70 0.92 -5.25 -6.44
CA ILE A 70 1.38 -3.89 -6.66
C ILE A 70 0.29 -2.95 -6.15
N ILE A 71 0.65 -2.01 -5.30
CA ILE A 71 -0.25 -1.05 -4.69
C ILE A 71 0.15 0.34 -5.14
N GLY A 72 -0.67 0.96 -6.00
CA GLY A 72 -0.52 2.34 -6.45
C GLY A 72 -1.47 3.24 -5.71
N ALA A 73 -0.96 4.10 -4.81
CA ALA A 73 -1.75 4.98 -3.98
C ALA A 73 -0.88 6.07 -3.35
N HIS A 74 -1.49 6.99 -2.59
CA HIS A 74 -0.72 7.74 -1.61
C HIS A 74 -0.26 6.82 -0.49
N GLY A 75 0.88 7.11 0.11
CA GLY A 75 1.43 6.35 1.22
C GLY A 75 1.97 7.27 2.31
N CYS A 76 1.81 6.84 3.54
CA CYS A 76 2.38 7.50 4.71
C CYS A 76 2.84 6.44 5.71
N GLY A 77 4.04 5.96 5.52
CA GLY A 77 4.63 4.90 6.35
C GLY A 77 4.95 5.32 7.78
N TRP A 78 4.80 6.60 8.12
CA TRP A 78 5.17 7.17 9.43
C TRP A 78 3.99 7.67 10.24
N SER A 79 2.82 7.88 9.61
CA SER A 79 1.65 8.46 10.27
C SER A 79 0.47 7.51 10.26
N TYR A 80 -0.39 7.69 11.23
CA TYR A 80 -1.68 7.03 11.30
C TYR A 80 -2.64 7.59 10.26
N ALA A 81 -3.62 6.80 9.85
CA ALA A 81 -4.69 7.27 9.00
C ALA A 81 -5.39 8.50 9.61
N ASP A 82 -5.67 8.45 10.91
CA ASP A 82 -6.30 9.55 11.66
C ASP A 82 -5.39 10.77 11.81
N ASP A 83 -4.07 10.56 11.97
CA ASP A 83 -3.11 11.65 12.06
C ASP A 83 -3.05 12.46 10.77
N TRP A 84 -3.16 11.81 9.63
CA TRP A 84 -3.17 12.52 8.36
C TRP A 84 -4.41 13.39 8.18
N THR A 85 -5.56 12.92 8.63
CA THR A 85 -6.81 13.71 8.62
C THR A 85 -6.69 14.97 9.47
N ASN A 86 -5.95 14.89 10.58
CA ASN A 86 -5.70 15.98 11.51
C ASN A 86 -4.38 16.72 11.27
N TYR A 87 -3.62 16.37 10.23
CA TYR A 87 -2.30 16.93 9.92
C TYR A 87 -2.23 18.46 9.93
N PRO A 88 -3.18 19.20 9.36
CA PRO A 88 -3.16 20.66 9.42
C PRO A 88 -3.21 21.24 10.84
N ASN A 89 -3.79 20.49 11.78
CA ASN A 89 -3.93 20.94 13.18
C ASN A 89 -2.72 20.53 14.02
N ARG A 90 -2.03 19.44 13.70
CA ARG A 90 -0.81 19.00 14.38
C ARG A 90 0.45 19.66 13.83
N ALA A 91 0.55 19.87 12.52
CA ALA A 91 1.72 20.50 11.90
C ALA A 91 1.93 21.95 12.33
N LYS A 92 0.87 22.64 12.71
CA LYS A 92 0.99 24.02 13.26
C LYS A 92 1.69 24.09 14.60
N GLY A 93 1.88 22.96 15.29
CA GLY A 93 2.54 22.88 16.59
C GLY A 93 3.96 22.29 16.58
N SER A 94 4.39 21.60 15.51
CA SER A 94 5.63 20.83 15.58
C SER A 94 6.68 21.08 14.49
N LEU A 95 6.41 21.90 13.48
CA LEU A 95 7.35 22.16 12.39
C LEU A 95 7.50 23.67 12.10
N ASP A 96 7.73 24.46 13.13
CA ASP A 96 8.27 25.81 12.93
C ASP A 96 9.80 25.69 12.82
N PHE A 97 10.25 25.32 11.64
CA PHE A 97 11.65 25.47 11.26
C PHE A 97 11.87 26.90 10.78
N GLY A 98 12.04 27.79 11.77
CA GLY A 98 12.71 29.05 11.53
C GLY A 98 11.83 30.21 11.05
N SER A 99 11.19 30.90 11.96
CA SER A 99 11.14 32.35 11.96
C SER A 99 11.69 32.84 13.31
N GLU A 100 12.89 33.38 13.26
CA GLU A 100 13.43 34.15 14.37
C GLU A 100 12.52 35.33 14.65
N SER A 101 11.73 35.25 15.68
CA SER A 101 11.28 36.44 16.40
C SER A 101 11.28 36.15 17.89
N SER A 102 12.22 36.78 18.53
CA SER A 102 12.43 36.82 19.96
C SER A 102 11.14 37.19 20.74
N SER A 103 10.70 36.32 21.61
CA SER A 103 10.13 36.70 22.88
C SER A 103 10.28 35.54 23.87
N THR A 104 11.12 35.81 24.87
CA THR A 104 11.35 35.08 26.09
C THR A 104 10.03 34.70 26.79
N GLN A 105 9.75 33.41 26.85
CA GLN A 105 9.08 32.79 27.99
C GLN A 105 9.61 31.38 28.15
N GLU A 106 10.35 31.17 29.22
CA GLU A 106 10.67 29.86 29.75
C GLU A 106 9.38 29.16 30.09
N ASN A 107 9.05 28.09 29.37
CA ASN A 107 8.16 27.03 29.86
C ASN A 107 8.49 25.73 29.14
N GLU A 108 8.88 24.77 29.92
CA GLU A 108 8.93 23.33 29.82
C GLU A 108 8.83 22.75 28.37
N LYS A 109 9.98 22.25 27.92
CA LYS A 109 10.02 21.37 26.75
C LYS A 109 8.98 20.26 26.96
N PRO A 110 8.08 20.01 25.98
CA PRO A 110 7.32 18.79 26.01
C PRO A 110 8.32 17.64 25.90
N VAL A 111 8.45 16.90 26.99
CA VAL A 111 9.10 15.61 27.00
C VAL A 111 8.26 14.78 26.03
N MET A 112 8.83 14.46 24.88
CA MET A 112 8.28 13.42 24.04
C MET A 112 8.34 12.16 24.90
N ASP A 113 7.21 11.74 25.45
CA ASP A 113 7.04 10.41 26.00
C ASP A 113 7.23 9.43 24.83
N VAL A 114 8.48 9.07 24.60
CA VAL A 114 8.81 7.92 23.78
C VAL A 114 8.42 6.72 24.62
N PRO A 115 7.42 5.93 24.20
CA PRO A 115 7.06 4.72 24.92
C PRO A 115 8.32 3.85 25.02
N THR A 116 8.81 3.61 26.21
CA THR A 116 10.01 2.80 26.46
C THR A 116 9.78 1.30 26.31
N THR A 117 8.58 0.91 25.94
CA THR A 117 8.22 -0.50 25.67
C THR A 117 7.54 -0.57 24.31
N PHE A 118 8.29 -0.99 23.30
CA PHE A 118 7.70 -1.46 22.05
C PHE A 118 7.06 -2.82 22.31
N SER A 119 5.81 -2.83 22.71
CA SER A 119 4.97 -4.01 22.65
C SER A 119 4.38 -4.07 21.23
N PHE A 120 5.01 -4.82 20.36
CA PHE A 120 4.46 -5.15 19.06
C PHE A 120 3.42 -6.25 19.25
N GLY A 121 2.16 -5.93 19.12
CA GLY A 121 1.07 -6.89 19.06
C GLY A 121 0.09 -6.75 20.23
N ASP A 122 -1.17 -6.74 19.88
CA ASP A 122 -2.35 -6.99 20.70
C ASP A 122 -2.78 -5.92 21.73
N ASP A 123 -2.27 -4.70 21.67
CA ASP A 123 -2.90 -3.61 22.41
C ASP A 123 -4.00 -2.96 21.54
N PRO A 124 -5.29 -3.17 21.88
CA PRO A 124 -6.40 -2.58 21.13
C PRO A 124 -6.44 -1.05 21.21
N ASN A 125 -5.60 -0.44 22.06
CA ASN A 125 -5.47 1.00 22.21
C ASN A 125 -4.26 1.56 21.47
N LEU A 126 -3.42 0.71 20.85
CA LEU A 126 -2.36 1.21 19.99
C LEU A 126 -2.98 1.70 18.69
N PRO A 127 -2.77 2.97 18.36
CA PRO A 127 -3.31 3.52 17.13
C PRO A 127 -2.69 2.78 15.92
N LEU A 128 -3.54 2.44 14.95
CA LEU A 128 -3.15 1.80 13.70
C LEU A 128 -2.19 2.71 12.93
N THR A 129 -0.95 2.28 12.80
CA THR A 129 0.09 3.05 12.12
C THR A 129 0.23 2.62 10.68
N ARG A 130 0.70 3.53 9.82
CA ARG A 130 1.15 3.24 8.46
C ARG A 130 0.01 2.87 7.54
N PHE A 131 -0.50 3.85 6.87
CA PHE A 131 -1.58 3.67 5.91
C PHE A 131 -1.15 3.98 4.48
N PHE A 132 -1.95 3.52 3.54
CA PHE A 132 -1.96 3.92 2.15
C PHE A 132 -3.40 4.15 1.67
N GLY A 133 -3.55 4.85 0.55
CA GLY A 133 -4.85 5.14 -0.04
C GLY A 133 -5.07 6.63 -0.29
N SER A 134 -6.28 7.12 -0.05
CA SER A 134 -6.61 8.52 -0.25
C SER A 134 -6.14 9.38 0.92
N VAL A 135 -5.56 10.53 0.64
CA VAL A 135 -5.26 11.55 1.64
C VAL A 135 -6.44 12.48 1.92
N LYS A 136 -7.49 12.43 1.10
CA LYS A 136 -8.65 13.33 1.18
C LYS A 136 -9.91 12.70 1.78
N HIS A 137 -9.99 11.37 1.74
CA HIS A 137 -11.21 10.62 2.11
C HIS A 137 -10.85 9.46 3.00
N ASP A 138 -11.26 9.48 4.25
CA ASP A 138 -10.95 8.45 5.26
C ASP A 138 -11.44 7.06 4.86
N GLY A 139 -12.60 6.96 4.23
CA GLY A 139 -13.13 5.69 3.74
C GLY A 139 -12.32 5.01 2.63
N TYR A 140 -11.20 5.58 2.19
CA TYR A 140 -10.30 5.03 1.17
C TYR A 140 -8.87 4.86 1.66
N LYS A 141 -8.68 4.82 2.96
CA LYS A 141 -7.41 4.51 3.61
C LYS A 141 -7.43 3.06 4.06
N MET A 142 -6.29 2.41 3.97
CA MET A 142 -6.08 1.08 4.52
C MET A 142 -4.78 1.08 5.31
N ASP A 143 -4.83 0.58 6.52
CA ASP A 143 -3.63 0.34 7.32
C ASP A 143 -2.90 -0.91 6.84
N VAL A 144 -1.58 -0.92 7.00
CA VAL A 144 -0.73 -2.04 6.56
C VAL A 144 -1.07 -3.31 7.33
N THR A 145 -1.46 -3.20 8.59
CA THR A 145 -1.95 -4.33 9.41
C THR A 145 -3.21 -4.96 8.81
N THR A 146 -4.16 -4.14 8.36
CA THR A 146 -5.38 -4.59 7.68
C THR A 146 -5.06 -5.29 6.36
N LEU A 147 -4.10 -4.75 5.59
CA LEU A 147 -3.60 -5.40 4.37
C LEU A 147 -3.01 -6.78 4.68
N ALA A 148 -2.12 -6.86 5.68
CA ALA A 148 -1.49 -8.11 6.09
C ALA A 148 -2.54 -9.15 6.50
N GLU A 149 -3.54 -8.73 7.28
CA GLU A 149 -4.63 -9.61 7.71
C GLU A 149 -5.47 -10.09 6.53
N GLY A 150 -5.85 -9.22 5.59
CA GLY A 150 -6.61 -9.61 4.40
C GLY A 150 -5.84 -10.62 3.52
N ILE A 151 -4.54 -10.44 3.35
CA ILE A 151 -3.70 -11.41 2.64
C ILE A 151 -3.68 -12.74 3.39
N ARG A 152 -3.53 -12.72 4.71
CA ARG A 152 -3.51 -13.94 5.56
C ARG A 152 -4.83 -14.69 5.46
N GLN A 153 -5.97 -14.00 5.56
CA GLN A 153 -7.30 -14.60 5.45
C GLN A 153 -7.56 -15.23 4.07
N SER A 154 -7.00 -14.67 3.00
CA SER A 154 -7.10 -15.27 1.67
C SER A 154 -6.32 -16.60 1.55
N GLY A 155 -5.45 -16.92 2.50
CA GLY A 155 -4.55 -18.06 2.44
C GLY A 155 -3.45 -17.93 1.39
N MET A 156 -3.23 -16.73 0.84
CA MET A 156 -2.18 -16.45 -0.14
C MET A 156 -0.92 -15.95 0.57
N LYS A 157 0.22 -16.14 -0.09
CA LYS A 157 1.47 -15.47 0.24
C LYS A 157 2.02 -14.84 -1.02
N MET A 158 2.35 -13.57 -0.95
CA MET A 158 2.84 -12.84 -2.11
C MET A 158 4.33 -13.12 -2.35
N GLN A 159 4.71 -13.31 -3.60
CA GLN A 159 6.13 -13.38 -3.97
C GLN A 159 6.82 -12.05 -3.68
N TYR A 160 6.16 -10.96 -4.01
CA TYR A 160 6.53 -9.63 -3.55
C TYR A 160 5.30 -8.74 -3.38
N ILE A 161 5.43 -7.74 -2.51
CA ILE A 161 4.54 -6.58 -2.46
C ILE A 161 5.36 -5.37 -2.87
N LEU A 162 4.89 -4.65 -3.90
CA LEU A 162 5.48 -3.42 -4.38
C LEU A 162 4.53 -2.26 -4.07
N PHE A 163 5.02 -1.28 -3.30
CA PHE A 163 4.31 -0.03 -3.08
C PHE A 163 4.81 1.05 -4.06
N ASP A 164 3.96 1.41 -5.00
CA ASP A 164 4.05 2.66 -5.75
C ASP A 164 3.36 3.76 -4.94
N ALA A 165 3.94 4.03 -3.78
CA ALA A 165 3.44 4.91 -2.73
C ALA A 165 4.59 5.46 -1.90
N CYS A 166 4.46 6.70 -1.42
CA CYS A 166 5.49 7.38 -0.65
C CYS A 166 5.72 6.72 0.71
N TYR A 167 6.98 6.72 1.18
CA TYR A 167 7.37 6.38 2.56
C TYR A 167 7.01 4.98 3.06
N MET A 168 6.71 4.02 2.18
CA MET A 168 6.35 2.66 2.58
C MET A 168 7.56 1.75 2.82
N GLY A 169 8.79 2.21 2.49
CA GLY A 169 10.04 1.47 2.67
C GLY A 169 10.66 1.70 4.05
N ASN A 170 10.03 1.23 5.09
CA ASN A 170 10.54 1.31 6.46
C ASN A 170 10.42 -0.04 7.20
N ALA A 171 11.10 -0.16 8.34
CA ALA A 171 11.21 -1.42 9.07
C ALA A 171 9.87 -1.89 9.61
N GLU A 172 9.01 -0.98 9.97
CA GLU A 172 7.70 -1.28 10.55
C GLU A 172 6.75 -1.85 9.50
N VAL A 173 6.70 -1.27 8.30
CA VAL A 173 5.92 -1.83 7.18
C VAL A 173 6.46 -3.22 6.81
N ALA A 174 7.78 -3.39 6.78
CA ALA A 174 8.39 -4.68 6.51
C ALA A 174 8.05 -5.71 7.59
N TYR A 175 8.02 -5.31 8.85
CA TYR A 175 7.67 -6.18 9.96
C TYR A 175 6.21 -6.66 9.87
N GLU A 176 5.28 -5.77 9.60
CA GLU A 176 3.84 -6.12 9.45
C GLU A 176 3.60 -7.10 8.30
N LEU A 177 4.37 -6.97 7.22
CA LEU A 177 4.16 -7.77 6.00
C LEU A 177 5.03 -9.04 5.93
N LYS A 178 5.95 -9.27 6.88
CA LYS A 178 6.96 -10.36 6.82
C LYS A 178 6.38 -11.76 6.61
N ASP A 179 5.19 -12.01 7.15
CA ASP A 179 4.58 -13.34 7.10
C ASP A 179 3.74 -13.56 5.84
N VAL A 180 3.35 -12.48 5.15
CA VAL A 180 2.44 -12.52 3.99
C VAL A 180 3.15 -12.21 2.67
N THR A 181 4.42 -11.83 2.70
CA THR A 181 5.24 -11.64 1.49
C THR A 181 6.65 -12.17 1.66
N ASN A 182 7.30 -12.56 0.55
CA ASN A 182 8.71 -12.91 0.55
C ASN A 182 9.62 -11.67 0.41
N TYR A 183 9.16 -10.66 -0.33
CA TYR A 183 9.90 -9.43 -0.58
C TYR A 183 9.01 -8.21 -0.51
N LEU A 184 9.52 -7.14 0.08
CA LEU A 184 8.94 -5.81 0.07
C LEU A 184 9.77 -4.92 -0.86
N ILE A 185 9.12 -4.26 -1.81
CA ILE A 185 9.71 -3.28 -2.71
C ILE A 185 8.99 -1.96 -2.46
N ALA A 186 9.68 -0.98 -1.88
CA ALA A 186 9.07 0.27 -1.50
C ALA A 186 10.11 1.37 -1.35
N SER A 187 9.70 2.62 -1.47
CA SER A 187 10.56 3.78 -1.25
C SER A 187 10.53 4.23 0.21
N SER A 188 11.68 4.58 0.75
CA SER A 188 11.80 5.26 2.04
C SER A 188 11.57 6.78 1.95
N SER A 189 11.37 7.30 0.73
CA SER A 189 11.11 8.72 0.44
C SER A 189 9.83 8.87 -0.38
N GLU A 190 9.54 10.12 -0.77
CA GLU A 190 8.44 10.40 -1.70
C GLU A 190 8.69 9.77 -3.08
N ILE A 191 7.62 9.29 -3.68
CA ILE A 191 7.57 8.89 -5.09
C ILE A 191 6.86 10.01 -5.85
N MET A 192 7.50 10.45 -6.95
CA MET A 192 6.92 11.51 -7.78
C MET A 192 5.57 11.06 -8.38
N GLY A 193 4.67 12.01 -8.64
CA GLY A 193 3.31 11.75 -9.12
C GLY A 193 3.19 10.96 -10.44
N ARG A 194 4.30 10.72 -11.15
CA ARG A 194 4.35 9.82 -12.30
C ARG A 194 4.43 8.34 -11.90
N GLY A 195 4.68 8.07 -10.63
CA GLY A 195 4.87 6.72 -10.09
C GLY A 195 6.15 6.06 -10.57
N ILE A 196 6.23 4.77 -10.32
CA ILE A 196 7.36 3.92 -10.68
C ILE A 196 7.40 3.74 -12.22
N PRO A 197 8.60 3.68 -12.84
CA PRO A 197 8.74 3.52 -14.28
C PRO A 197 8.46 2.07 -14.73
N TYR A 198 7.21 1.63 -14.67
CA TYR A 198 6.78 0.25 -14.98
C TYR A 198 7.30 -0.27 -16.31
N ARG A 199 7.39 0.60 -17.33
CA ARG A 199 7.90 0.19 -18.65
C ARG A 199 9.33 -0.37 -18.57
N SER A 200 10.16 0.18 -17.71
CA SER A 200 11.56 -0.23 -17.54
C SER A 200 11.68 -1.51 -16.70
N ILE A 201 10.93 -1.59 -15.59
CA ILE A 201 11.07 -2.66 -14.61
C ILE A 201 10.15 -3.86 -14.87
N TRP A 202 9.20 -3.76 -15.82
CA TRP A 202 8.18 -4.78 -16.04
C TRP A 202 8.74 -6.18 -16.29
N ARG A 203 9.83 -6.28 -17.04
CA ARG A 203 10.48 -7.56 -17.33
C ARG A 203 11.06 -8.19 -16.06
N SER A 204 11.64 -7.37 -15.20
CA SER A 204 12.21 -7.82 -13.92
C SER A 204 11.12 -8.28 -12.95
N LEU A 205 9.97 -7.61 -12.94
CA LEU A 205 8.82 -7.97 -12.10
C LEU A 205 8.15 -9.29 -12.55
N ASN A 206 8.06 -9.53 -13.86
CA ASN A 206 7.27 -10.62 -14.43
C ASN A 206 8.12 -11.78 -14.98
N SER A 207 9.36 -11.91 -14.59
CA SER A 207 10.13 -13.11 -14.89
C SER A 207 9.72 -14.25 -13.96
N SER A 208 9.91 -15.51 -14.39
CA SER A 208 9.72 -16.70 -13.53
C SER A 208 10.57 -16.65 -12.26
N THR A 209 11.68 -15.92 -12.33
CA THR A 209 12.53 -15.56 -11.19
C THR A 209 12.70 -14.05 -11.23
N PRO A 210 11.95 -13.28 -10.44
CA PRO A 210 12.03 -11.84 -10.42
C PRO A 210 13.45 -11.36 -10.14
N SER A 211 13.94 -10.40 -10.92
CA SER A 211 15.25 -9.79 -10.72
C SER A 211 15.12 -8.54 -9.86
N TYR A 212 15.24 -8.69 -8.56
CA TYR A 212 15.09 -7.57 -7.61
C TYR A 212 16.17 -6.51 -7.80
N SER A 213 17.39 -6.90 -8.13
CA SER A 213 18.44 -5.94 -8.49
C SER A 213 18.12 -5.11 -9.74
N GLY A 214 17.44 -5.70 -10.73
CA GLY A 214 16.99 -5.00 -11.93
C GLY A 214 15.76 -4.10 -11.72
N ILE A 215 15.14 -4.15 -10.53
CA ILE A 215 14.03 -3.27 -10.17
C ILE A 215 14.55 -1.99 -9.52
N VAL A 216 15.64 -2.07 -8.76
CA VAL A 216 16.18 -0.96 -7.97
C VAL A 216 17.37 -0.26 -8.62
N SER A 217 17.83 -0.73 -9.77
CA SER A 217 18.85 -0.10 -10.61
C SER A 217 18.24 0.88 -11.61
#